data_0cddc9a8980d961f71c9b2be94790101
#
_entry.id   0cddc9a8980d961f71c9b2be94790101
#
_cell.length_a   1.000
_cell.length_b   1.000
_cell.length_c   1.000
_cell.angle_alpha   90.00
_cell.angle_beta   90.00
_cell.angle_gamma   90.00
#
_symmetry.space_group_name_H-M   'P 1'
#
loop_
_entity.id
_entity.type
_entity.pdbx_description
1 polymer ?
#
loop_
_entity_poly.entity_id
_entity_poly.type
_entity_poly.pdbx_seq_one_letter_code
_entity_poly.pdbx_strand_id
1 'polypeptide(L)'
;RRDRKDADGNTLYGLRQWEKTDFDFREDDVYSERLYAIKYEHTEYLTSGKIKTTRYYRAPNERDLENERKVREIVAEHIDEWQEQGFVPSMRIESGYNTDQIIRERGWSHWNHLFNARQLLVHGLFIRYVGQKADSVQQLVSGILGLNKLCNWNSKLCQWNNGSSQEGSSQTFMNQALNTMWNWTSRAGLLYGKSWFYDINSYIICGQSDIELDDARSVDNPVDIWITDPPYADAVNYH
;
A
#
# COMPACT_ATOMS: atom_id res chain seq x y z
N ARG A 1 -1.03 23.55 9.56
CA ARG A 1 -0.74 24.77 8.80
C ARG A 1 -1.95 25.69 8.98
N ARG A 2 -1.73 26.95 9.43
CA ARG A 2 -2.84 27.90 9.56
C ARG A 2 -3.17 28.41 8.16
N ASP A 3 -4.43 28.33 7.79
CA ASP A 3 -4.92 28.90 6.54
C ASP A 3 -4.64 30.41 6.51
N ARG A 4 -4.07 30.89 5.40
CA ARG A 4 -3.98 32.32 5.15
C ARG A 4 -5.32 32.79 4.60
N LYS A 5 -5.79 33.91 5.11
CA LYS A 5 -7.00 34.56 4.58
C LYS A 5 -6.62 35.79 3.79
N ASP A 6 -7.35 36.06 2.71
CA ASP A 6 -7.25 37.31 1.98
C ASP A 6 -7.94 38.46 2.75
N ALA A 7 -7.92 39.66 2.18
CA ALA A 7 -8.55 40.84 2.77
C ALA A 7 -10.07 40.70 2.96
N ASP A 8 -10.70 39.85 2.16
CA ASP A 8 -12.14 39.58 2.17
C ASP A 8 -12.51 38.39 3.09
N GLY A 9 -11.51 37.78 3.74
CA GLY A 9 -11.68 36.67 4.65
C GLY A 9 -11.73 35.28 4.01
N ASN A 10 -11.50 35.19 2.68
CA ASN A 10 -11.44 33.92 1.97
C ASN A 10 -10.13 33.18 2.28
N THR A 11 -10.18 31.87 2.35
CA THR A 11 -9.01 31.04 2.58
C THR A 11 -8.15 30.96 1.31
N LEU A 12 -6.97 31.59 1.33
CA LEU A 12 -6.07 31.67 0.17
C LEU A 12 -5.30 30.38 -0.09
N TYR A 13 -5.10 29.54 0.90
CA TYR A 13 -4.32 28.32 0.78
C TYR A 13 -4.91 27.21 1.67
N GLY A 14 -6.21 27.01 1.57
CA GLY A 14 -6.89 25.88 2.18
C GLY A 14 -6.42 24.57 1.56
N LEU A 15 -6.23 23.54 2.38
CA LEU A 15 -6.00 22.20 1.87
C LEU A 15 -7.31 21.67 1.30
N ARG A 16 -7.33 21.36 -0.01
CA ARG A 16 -8.48 20.73 -0.63
C ARG A 16 -8.69 19.34 -0.03
N GLN A 17 -9.93 19.01 0.32
CA GLN A 17 -10.29 17.63 0.57
C GLN A 17 -10.48 16.91 -0.77
N TRP A 18 -9.82 15.76 -0.88
CA TRP A 18 -9.93 14.92 -2.06
C TRP A 18 -11.28 14.23 -2.12
N GLU A 19 -11.85 14.18 -3.30
CA GLU A 19 -13.07 13.45 -3.59
C GLU A 19 -12.78 11.95 -3.79
N LYS A 20 -13.82 11.12 -3.75
CA LYS A 20 -13.72 9.66 -3.84
C LYS A 20 -12.85 9.18 -5.02
N THR A 21 -12.93 9.83 -6.16
CA THR A 21 -12.24 9.47 -7.40
C THR A 21 -10.91 10.19 -7.61
N ASP A 22 -10.53 11.10 -6.72
CA ASP A 22 -9.21 11.72 -6.79
C ASP A 22 -8.12 10.67 -6.53
N PHE A 23 -7.06 10.71 -7.33
CA PHE A 23 -5.88 9.84 -7.19
C PHE A 23 -4.58 10.59 -7.44
N ASP A 24 -4.66 11.81 -8.00
CA ASP A 24 -3.53 12.67 -8.32
C ASP A 24 -3.80 14.10 -7.87
N PHE A 25 -2.75 14.89 -7.75
CA PHE A 25 -2.83 16.30 -7.38
C PHE A 25 -3.34 17.12 -8.56
N ARG A 26 -4.16 18.14 -8.27
CA ARG A 26 -4.59 19.16 -9.22
C ARG A 26 -3.55 20.29 -9.25
N GLU A 27 -3.56 21.10 -10.30
CA GLU A 27 -2.59 22.19 -10.46
C GLU A 27 -2.67 23.24 -9.35
N ASP A 28 -3.86 23.44 -8.78
CA ASP A 28 -4.14 24.36 -7.69
C ASP A 28 -3.95 23.75 -6.28
N ASP A 29 -3.62 22.48 -6.18
CA ASP A 29 -3.34 21.84 -4.90
C ASP A 29 -2.05 22.40 -4.28
N VAL A 30 -2.04 22.51 -2.95
CA VAL A 30 -0.87 22.97 -2.17
C VAL A 30 0.32 22.02 -2.33
N TYR A 31 0.06 20.77 -2.66
CA TYR A 31 1.04 19.73 -2.84
C TYR A 31 1.02 19.20 -4.25
N SER A 32 2.17 18.73 -4.72
CA SER A 32 2.30 18.04 -6.00
C SER A 32 3.25 16.86 -5.85
N GLU A 33 3.14 15.91 -6.76
CA GLU A 33 4.02 14.74 -6.83
C GLU A 33 4.88 14.80 -8.10
N ARG A 34 6.16 14.47 -7.95
CA ARG A 34 7.09 14.43 -9.07
C ARG A 34 7.96 13.19 -9.00
N LEU A 35 7.96 12.39 -10.05
CA LEU A 35 8.96 11.35 -10.24
C LEU A 35 10.32 12.02 -10.53
N TYR A 36 11.32 11.83 -9.65
CA TYR A 36 12.64 12.46 -9.80
C TYR A 36 13.78 11.46 -9.97
N ALA A 37 13.60 10.21 -9.55
CA ALA A 37 14.61 9.17 -9.68
C ALA A 37 13.99 7.78 -9.81
N ILE A 38 14.64 6.93 -10.60
CA ILE A 38 14.30 5.53 -10.76
C ILE A 38 15.52 4.71 -10.33
N LYS A 39 15.30 3.74 -9.43
CA LYS A 39 16.31 2.77 -9.02
C LYS A 39 16.30 1.60 -9.98
N TYR A 40 17.45 1.31 -10.55
CA TYR A 40 17.68 0.18 -11.42
C TYR A 40 18.50 -0.88 -10.70
N GLU A 41 18.22 -2.13 -11.01
CA GLU A 41 19.00 -3.28 -10.58
C GLU A 41 19.50 -4.01 -11.84
N HIS A 42 20.82 -4.12 -11.97
CA HIS A 42 21.46 -4.85 -13.05
C HIS A 42 22.06 -6.15 -12.50
N THR A 43 21.69 -7.26 -13.10
CA THR A 43 22.10 -8.58 -12.69
C THR A 43 23.02 -9.20 -13.74
N GLU A 44 24.24 -9.51 -13.37
CA GLU A 44 25.24 -10.20 -14.20
C GLU A 44 25.42 -11.64 -13.73
N TYR A 45 25.39 -12.58 -14.65
CA TYR A 45 25.74 -13.97 -14.40
C TYR A 45 27.21 -14.16 -14.74
N LEU A 46 28.04 -14.32 -13.72
CA LEU A 46 29.49 -14.49 -13.89
C LEU A 46 29.79 -15.91 -14.38
N THR A 47 30.92 -16.06 -15.08
CA THR A 47 31.45 -17.37 -15.56
C THR A 47 31.69 -18.34 -14.42
N SER A 48 31.89 -17.86 -13.20
CA SER A 48 32.03 -18.66 -11.98
C SER A 48 30.70 -19.21 -11.43
N GLY A 49 29.54 -18.98 -12.11
CA GLY A 49 28.22 -19.34 -11.64
C GLY A 49 27.66 -18.41 -10.55
N LYS A 50 28.41 -17.40 -10.13
CA LYS A 50 27.94 -16.41 -9.16
C LYS A 50 27.10 -15.33 -9.85
N ILE A 51 26.10 -14.84 -9.13
CA ILE A 51 25.25 -13.70 -9.54
C ILE A 51 25.80 -12.43 -8.89
N LYS A 52 26.11 -11.43 -9.71
CA LYS A 52 26.50 -10.10 -9.26
C LYS A 52 25.35 -9.13 -9.54
N THR A 53 24.85 -8.46 -8.51
CA THR A 53 23.80 -7.45 -8.62
C THR A 53 24.40 -6.08 -8.35
N THR A 54 24.20 -5.16 -9.28
CA THR A 54 24.62 -3.75 -9.15
C THR A 54 23.39 -2.85 -9.18
N ARG A 55 23.30 -1.91 -8.25
CA ARG A 55 22.18 -0.97 -8.14
C ARG A 55 22.65 0.43 -8.46
N TYR A 56 21.83 1.18 -9.21
CA TYR A 56 22.13 2.56 -9.57
C TYR A 56 20.84 3.35 -9.75
N TYR A 57 20.95 4.68 -9.71
CA TYR A 57 19.83 5.61 -9.86
C TYR A 57 19.99 6.43 -11.10
N ARG A 58 18.88 6.71 -11.78
CA ARG A 58 18.83 7.64 -12.93
C ARG A 58 17.64 8.58 -12.78
N ALA A 59 17.79 9.80 -13.27
CA ALA A 59 16.66 10.67 -13.51
C ALA A 59 15.72 10.03 -14.54
N PRO A 60 14.39 10.22 -14.42
CA PRO A 60 13.45 9.75 -15.42
C PRO A 60 13.73 10.45 -16.78
N ASN A 61 13.63 9.70 -17.85
CA ASN A 61 13.69 10.20 -19.20
C ASN A 61 12.27 10.49 -19.75
N GLU A 62 12.16 11.01 -20.98
CA GLU A 62 10.89 11.35 -21.60
C GLU A 62 9.95 10.15 -21.73
N ARG A 63 10.48 8.96 -22.02
CA ARG A 63 9.68 7.73 -22.10
C ARG A 63 9.11 7.34 -20.75
N ASP A 64 9.88 7.52 -19.68
CA ASP A 64 9.42 7.22 -18.32
C ASP A 64 8.27 8.16 -17.92
N LEU A 65 8.40 9.45 -18.23
CA LEU A 65 7.36 10.44 -17.98
C LEU A 65 6.12 10.24 -18.86
N GLU A 66 6.31 9.81 -20.11
CA GLU A 66 5.21 9.43 -21.01
C GLU A 66 4.43 8.21 -20.44
N ASN A 67 5.14 7.21 -19.92
CA ASN A 67 4.50 6.06 -19.29
C ASN A 67 3.71 6.47 -18.04
N GLU A 68 4.21 7.43 -17.24
CA GLU A 68 3.47 7.97 -16.10
C GLU A 68 2.17 8.67 -16.54
N ARG A 69 2.22 9.47 -17.64
CA ARG A 69 1.01 10.09 -18.19
C ARG A 69 -0.02 9.06 -18.64
N LYS A 70 0.41 8.05 -19.40
CA LYS A 70 -0.48 6.95 -19.83
C LYS A 70 -1.14 6.21 -18.67
N VAL A 71 -0.39 5.96 -17.60
CA VAL A 71 -0.93 5.33 -16.41
C VAL A 71 -2.00 6.21 -15.76
N ARG A 72 -1.78 7.52 -15.67
CA ARG A 72 -2.77 8.47 -15.14
C ARG A 72 -4.03 8.52 -16.00
N GLU A 73 -3.87 8.55 -17.32
CA GLU A 73 -4.99 8.52 -18.28
C GLU A 73 -5.85 7.26 -18.10
N ILE A 74 -5.22 6.08 -18.01
CA ILE A 74 -5.92 4.81 -17.79
C ILE A 74 -6.67 4.82 -16.45
N VAL A 75 -6.04 5.29 -15.37
CA VAL A 75 -6.71 5.36 -14.07
C VAL A 75 -7.85 6.35 -14.09
N ALA A 76 -7.67 7.52 -14.70
CA ALA A 76 -8.73 8.52 -14.84
C ALA A 76 -9.96 8.00 -15.61
N GLU A 77 -9.73 7.21 -16.65
CA GLU A 77 -10.80 6.61 -17.46
C GLU A 77 -11.59 5.54 -16.70
N HIS A 78 -10.93 4.80 -15.81
CA HIS A 78 -11.52 3.59 -15.24
C HIS A 78 -11.76 3.64 -13.72
N ILE A 79 -11.38 4.69 -13.01
CA ILE A 79 -11.40 4.69 -11.55
C ILE A 79 -12.81 4.48 -10.97
N ASP A 80 -13.84 5.08 -11.55
CA ASP A 80 -15.22 4.91 -11.11
C ASP A 80 -15.66 3.45 -11.26
N GLU A 81 -15.46 2.87 -12.46
CA GLU A 81 -15.78 1.47 -12.75
C GLU A 81 -15.03 0.52 -11.78
N TRP A 82 -13.73 0.75 -11.57
CA TRP A 82 -12.93 -0.10 -10.69
C TRP A 82 -13.35 0.01 -9.22
N GLN A 83 -13.83 1.17 -8.79
CA GLN A 83 -14.39 1.35 -7.46
C GLN A 83 -15.74 0.64 -7.31
N GLU A 84 -16.59 0.66 -8.33
CA GLU A 84 -17.86 -0.07 -8.35
C GLU A 84 -17.65 -1.59 -8.35
N GLN A 85 -16.63 -2.07 -9.07
CA GLN A 85 -16.24 -3.47 -9.10
C GLN A 85 -15.44 -3.95 -7.88
N GLY A 86 -15.05 -3.02 -6.98
CA GLY A 86 -14.27 -3.33 -5.78
C GLY A 86 -12.78 -3.60 -6.02
N PHE A 87 -12.25 -3.29 -7.22
CA PHE A 87 -10.81 -3.44 -7.51
C PHE A 87 -9.98 -2.28 -6.96
N VAL A 88 -10.57 -1.13 -6.76
CA VAL A 88 -9.98 0.05 -6.13
C VAL A 88 -10.84 0.42 -4.91
N PRO A 89 -10.25 0.71 -3.75
CA PRO A 89 -11.01 1.11 -2.58
C PRO A 89 -11.83 2.37 -2.85
N SER A 90 -13.09 2.39 -2.39
CA SER A 90 -13.97 3.55 -2.43
C SER A 90 -14.43 3.99 -1.03
N MET A 91 -13.99 3.30 0.01
CA MET A 91 -14.39 3.55 1.38
C MET A 91 -13.71 4.82 1.91
N ARG A 92 -14.50 5.60 2.66
CA ARG A 92 -14.00 6.76 3.37
C ARG A 92 -13.13 6.31 4.55
N ILE A 93 -12.06 7.06 4.81
CA ILE A 93 -11.24 6.87 6.01
C ILE A 93 -12.05 7.35 7.21
N GLU A 94 -12.27 6.47 8.17
CA GLU A 94 -12.96 6.81 9.40
C GLU A 94 -12.10 7.72 10.27
N SER A 95 -12.78 8.62 10.99
CA SER A 95 -12.11 9.52 11.95
C SER A 95 -11.56 8.70 13.13
N GLY A 96 -10.32 8.97 13.48
CA GLY A 96 -9.63 8.31 14.57
C GLY A 96 -8.29 8.98 14.87
N TYR A 97 -7.71 8.66 16.00
CA TYR A 97 -6.46 9.28 16.47
C TYR A 97 -5.34 9.24 15.41
N ASN A 98 -5.18 8.11 14.71
CA ASN A 98 -4.14 7.94 13.71
C ASN A 98 -4.56 8.38 12.31
N THR A 99 -5.86 8.38 11.99
CA THR A 99 -6.37 8.65 10.64
C THR A 99 -6.69 10.11 10.39
N ASP A 100 -7.06 10.88 11.42
CA ASP A 100 -7.35 12.31 11.29
C ASP A 100 -6.15 13.12 10.81
N GLN A 101 -4.94 12.66 11.11
CA GLN A 101 -3.73 13.34 10.66
C GLN A 101 -3.63 13.39 9.14
N ILE A 102 -3.93 12.31 8.44
CA ILE A 102 -3.88 12.25 6.97
C ILE A 102 -4.92 13.19 6.35
N ILE A 103 -6.13 13.19 6.88
CA ILE A 103 -7.21 14.06 6.41
C ILE A 103 -6.80 15.52 6.60
N ARG A 104 -6.28 15.87 7.77
CA ARG A 104 -5.88 17.22 8.11
C ARG A 104 -4.63 17.71 7.36
N GLU A 105 -3.66 16.84 7.12
CA GLU A 105 -2.36 17.21 6.56
C GLU A 105 -2.25 17.01 5.06
N ARG A 106 -3.08 16.15 4.47
CA ARG A 106 -3.07 15.81 3.06
C ARG A 106 -4.38 16.07 2.33
N GLY A 107 -5.48 16.19 3.05
CA GLY A 107 -6.82 16.23 2.47
C GLY A 107 -7.32 14.88 1.98
N TRP A 108 -6.60 13.80 2.27
CA TRP A 108 -6.97 12.46 1.83
C TRP A 108 -8.08 11.89 2.70
N SER A 109 -9.22 11.69 2.09
CA SER A 109 -10.46 11.30 2.76
C SER A 109 -10.91 9.86 2.48
N HIS A 110 -10.30 9.18 1.51
CA HIS A 110 -10.62 7.81 1.12
C HIS A 110 -9.36 6.96 1.02
N TRP A 111 -9.52 5.65 1.17
CA TRP A 111 -8.38 4.71 1.20
C TRP A 111 -7.60 4.64 -0.11
N ASN A 112 -8.24 4.90 -1.27
CA ASN A 112 -7.53 4.98 -2.55
C ASN A 112 -6.50 6.12 -2.60
N HIS A 113 -6.69 7.17 -1.83
CA HIS A 113 -5.77 8.33 -1.80
C HIS A 113 -4.37 8.00 -1.27
N LEU A 114 -4.23 6.87 -0.57
CA LEU A 114 -2.93 6.39 -0.12
C LEU A 114 -2.04 5.87 -1.26
N PHE A 115 -2.59 5.76 -2.46
CA PHE A 115 -1.90 5.18 -3.60
C PHE A 115 -1.83 6.19 -4.76
N ASN A 116 -0.71 6.20 -5.48
CA ASN A 116 -0.62 6.94 -6.73
C ASN A 116 -1.23 6.15 -7.90
N ALA A 117 -1.36 6.77 -9.06
CA ALA A 117 -1.97 6.16 -10.23
C ALA A 117 -1.36 4.79 -10.58
N ARG A 118 -0.03 4.68 -10.56
CA ARG A 118 0.68 3.44 -10.87
C ARG A 118 0.38 2.34 -9.85
N GLN A 119 0.31 2.69 -8.58
CA GLN A 119 -0.01 1.75 -7.50
C GLN A 119 -1.47 1.29 -7.61
N LEU A 120 -2.42 2.20 -7.86
CA LEU A 120 -3.82 1.85 -8.10
C LEU A 120 -3.99 0.89 -9.28
N LEU A 121 -3.33 1.19 -10.41
CA LEU A 121 -3.36 0.32 -11.58
C LEU A 121 -2.81 -1.08 -11.27
N VAL A 122 -1.65 -1.17 -10.63
CA VAL A 122 -1.01 -2.47 -10.32
C VAL A 122 -1.84 -3.26 -9.31
N HIS A 123 -2.30 -2.62 -8.23
CA HIS A 123 -3.09 -3.29 -7.21
C HIS A 123 -4.47 -3.72 -7.74
N GLY A 124 -5.14 -2.84 -8.50
CA GLY A 124 -6.42 -3.14 -9.12
C GLY A 124 -6.34 -4.29 -10.13
N LEU A 125 -5.33 -4.28 -10.99
CA LEU A 125 -5.10 -5.39 -11.92
C LEU A 125 -4.77 -6.69 -11.18
N PHE A 126 -3.96 -6.61 -10.12
CA PHE A 126 -3.59 -7.80 -9.35
C PHE A 126 -4.83 -8.48 -8.75
N ILE A 127 -5.69 -7.73 -8.03
CA ILE A 127 -6.89 -8.32 -7.43
C ILE A 127 -7.88 -8.83 -8.48
N ARG A 128 -8.02 -8.12 -9.59
CA ARG A 128 -8.84 -8.58 -10.72
C ARG A 128 -8.37 -9.93 -11.25
N TYR A 129 -7.06 -10.07 -11.49
CA TYR A 129 -6.51 -11.33 -11.96
C TYR A 129 -6.58 -12.45 -10.93
N VAL A 130 -6.41 -12.15 -9.65
CA VAL A 130 -6.62 -13.12 -8.57
C VAL A 130 -8.05 -13.66 -8.65
N GLY A 131 -9.06 -12.79 -8.72
CA GLY A 131 -10.46 -13.21 -8.83
C GLY A 131 -10.77 -14.03 -10.09
N GLN A 132 -10.08 -13.73 -11.22
CA GLN A 132 -10.30 -14.44 -12.49
C GLN A 132 -9.55 -15.78 -12.60
N LYS A 133 -8.44 -15.94 -11.88
CA LYS A 133 -7.51 -17.07 -12.06
C LYS A 133 -7.48 -18.04 -10.89
N ALA A 134 -8.06 -17.67 -9.74
CA ALA A 134 -8.13 -18.57 -8.61
C ALA A 134 -9.11 -19.70 -8.90
N ASP A 135 -8.62 -20.93 -8.88
CA ASP A 135 -9.41 -22.16 -9.09
C ASP A 135 -9.92 -22.73 -7.76
N SER A 136 -9.52 -22.16 -6.65
CA SER A 136 -9.92 -22.58 -5.29
C SER A 136 -9.95 -21.41 -4.33
N VAL A 137 -10.66 -21.58 -3.21
CA VAL A 137 -10.71 -20.60 -2.11
C VAL A 137 -9.31 -20.36 -1.54
N GLN A 138 -8.48 -21.39 -1.43
CA GLN A 138 -7.11 -21.27 -0.94
C GLN A 138 -6.25 -20.38 -1.84
N GLN A 139 -6.38 -20.52 -3.14
CA GLN A 139 -5.67 -19.64 -4.11
C GLN A 139 -6.19 -18.19 -4.03
N LEU A 140 -7.50 -18.01 -3.91
CA LEU A 140 -8.10 -16.69 -3.74
C LEU A 140 -7.58 -16.01 -2.47
N VAL A 141 -7.63 -16.69 -1.34
CA VAL A 141 -7.14 -16.19 -0.05
C VAL A 141 -5.65 -15.87 -0.12
N SER A 142 -4.84 -16.76 -0.68
CA SER A 142 -3.40 -16.52 -0.87
C SER A 142 -3.12 -15.27 -1.71
N GLY A 143 -3.90 -15.09 -2.77
CA GLY A 143 -3.81 -13.88 -3.61
C GLY A 143 -4.18 -12.60 -2.86
N ILE A 144 -5.25 -12.64 -2.05
CA ILE A 144 -5.67 -11.50 -1.23
C ILE A 144 -4.59 -11.16 -0.18
N LEU A 145 -4.02 -12.15 0.50
CA LEU A 145 -2.93 -11.94 1.45
C LEU A 145 -1.68 -11.35 0.77
N GLY A 146 -1.38 -11.80 -0.45
CA GLY A 146 -0.33 -11.22 -1.28
C GLY A 146 -0.58 -9.75 -1.61
N LEU A 147 -1.82 -9.40 -1.99
CA LEU A 147 -2.22 -8.01 -2.22
C LEU A 147 -2.08 -7.16 -0.96
N ASN A 148 -2.54 -7.64 0.18
CA ASN A 148 -2.42 -6.92 1.45
C ASN A 148 -0.96 -6.62 1.78
N LYS A 149 -0.07 -7.59 1.58
CA LYS A 149 1.37 -7.39 1.74
C LYS A 149 1.91 -6.35 0.75
N LEU A 150 1.47 -6.41 -0.52
CA LEU A 150 1.85 -5.41 -1.52
C LEU A 150 1.42 -4.01 -1.13
N CYS A 151 0.16 -3.82 -0.74
CA CYS A 151 -0.37 -2.53 -0.31
C CYS A 151 0.39 -1.95 0.88
N ASN A 152 0.77 -2.80 1.84
CA ASN A 152 1.55 -2.36 3.00
C ASN A 152 2.96 -1.87 2.65
N TRP A 153 3.56 -2.38 1.57
CA TRP A 153 4.92 -2.01 1.15
C TRP A 153 4.97 -1.09 -0.07
N ASN A 154 3.82 -0.72 -0.61
CA ASN A 154 3.72 0.03 -1.86
C ASN A 154 2.58 1.03 -1.84
N SER A 155 2.65 1.99 -0.94
CA SER A 155 1.75 3.14 -0.83
C SER A 155 2.51 4.46 -0.86
N LYS A 156 1.81 5.59 -1.00
CA LYS A 156 2.40 6.93 -0.85
C LYS A 156 2.92 7.21 0.56
N LEU A 157 2.53 6.43 1.54
CA LEU A 157 3.01 6.55 2.92
C LEU A 157 4.27 5.73 3.20
N CYS A 158 4.73 4.93 2.25
CA CYS A 158 5.99 4.21 2.34
C CYS A 158 7.16 5.20 2.20
N GLN A 159 7.98 5.32 3.23
CA GLN A 159 9.15 6.18 3.20
C GLN A 159 10.36 5.48 2.60
N TRP A 160 11.26 6.27 2.03
CA TRP A 160 12.59 5.80 1.72
C TRP A 160 13.40 5.57 3.01
N ASN A 161 13.91 4.35 3.15
CA ASN A 161 14.77 3.97 4.25
C ASN A 161 16.20 3.75 3.74
N ASN A 162 17.12 4.59 4.18
CA ASN A 162 18.54 4.51 3.84
C ASN A 162 19.37 3.82 4.94
N GLY A 163 18.74 3.07 5.82
CA GLY A 163 19.43 2.30 6.87
C GLY A 163 20.54 1.41 6.31
N SER A 164 21.57 1.21 7.10
CA SER A 164 22.93 0.79 6.75
C SER A 164 23.09 -0.51 5.96
N SER A 165 22.07 -1.30 5.78
CA SER A 165 22.20 -2.58 5.05
C SER A 165 21.24 -2.74 3.87
N GLN A 166 20.20 -1.95 3.77
CA GLN A 166 19.19 -2.12 2.72
C GLN A 166 18.54 -0.79 2.34
N GLU A 167 18.96 -0.22 1.24
CA GLU A 167 18.19 0.84 0.60
C GLU A 167 16.82 0.31 0.17
N GLY A 168 15.77 0.79 0.80
CA GLY A 168 14.43 0.29 0.55
C GLY A 168 13.33 1.23 1.02
N SER A 169 12.09 0.84 0.87
CA SER A 169 10.96 1.54 1.48
C SER A 169 10.56 0.89 2.81
N SER A 170 10.12 1.70 3.76
CA SER A 170 9.44 1.23 4.96
C SER A 170 7.99 0.84 4.63
N GLN A 171 7.31 0.22 5.58
CA GLN A 171 5.90 -0.13 5.46
C GLN A 171 5.00 1.12 5.56
N THR A 172 3.79 1.02 5.04
CA THR A 172 2.74 2.03 5.18
C THR A 172 2.43 2.32 6.64
N PHE A 173 2.22 1.26 7.40
CA PHE A 173 1.98 1.32 8.84
C PHE A 173 3.28 1.01 9.59
N MET A 174 4.05 2.05 9.89
CA MET A 174 5.21 1.93 10.75
C MET A 174 4.77 2.23 12.18
N ASN A 175 5.05 1.32 13.10
CA ASN A 175 4.58 1.41 14.50
C ASN A 175 3.05 1.49 14.63
N GLN A 176 2.32 0.81 13.75
CA GLN A 176 0.85 0.78 13.73
C GLN A 176 0.17 2.15 13.55
N ALA A 177 0.90 3.14 13.09
CA ALA A 177 0.40 4.45 12.72
C ALA A 177 0.68 4.71 11.25
N LEU A 178 -0.18 5.50 10.61
CA LEU A 178 0.05 5.95 9.24
C LEU A 178 1.26 6.87 9.20
N ASN A 179 2.16 6.59 8.26
CA ASN A 179 3.35 7.39 8.06
C ASN A 179 3.06 8.57 7.15
N THR A 180 3.08 9.79 7.69
CA THR A 180 2.68 11.01 6.96
C THR A 180 3.85 11.82 6.42
N MET A 181 5.07 11.25 6.38
CA MET A 181 6.22 11.98 5.85
C MET A 181 6.16 12.14 4.32
N TRP A 182 6.87 13.16 3.83
CA TRP A 182 6.77 13.63 2.44
C TRP A 182 7.53 12.80 1.42
N ASN A 183 8.52 12.06 1.85
CA ASN A 183 9.41 11.33 0.97
C ASN A 183 8.94 9.90 0.85
N TRP A 184 8.05 9.65 -0.07
CA TRP A 184 7.56 8.31 -0.33
C TRP A 184 8.24 7.66 -1.53
N THR A 185 8.20 6.34 -1.54
CA THR A 185 8.72 5.51 -2.61
C THR A 185 7.62 4.65 -3.19
N SER A 186 7.66 4.47 -4.50
CA SER A 186 6.80 3.50 -5.20
C SER A 186 7.67 2.36 -5.70
N ARG A 187 7.30 1.13 -5.39
CA ARG A 187 8.03 -0.06 -5.85
C ARG A 187 7.30 -0.74 -7.00
N ALA A 188 8.05 -1.41 -7.86
CA ALA A 188 7.45 -2.31 -8.83
C ALA A 188 6.89 -3.54 -8.11
N GLY A 189 5.60 -3.85 -8.34
CA GLY A 189 4.94 -4.99 -7.72
C GLY A 189 5.64 -6.33 -7.96
N LEU A 190 6.30 -6.47 -9.10
CA LEU A 190 7.08 -7.67 -9.46
C LEU A 190 8.24 -7.97 -8.49
N LEU A 191 8.80 -6.97 -7.82
CA LEU A 191 9.88 -7.18 -6.83
C LEU A 191 9.38 -7.92 -5.59
N TYR A 192 8.09 -7.88 -5.32
CA TYR A 192 7.49 -8.59 -4.18
C TYR A 192 7.09 -10.03 -4.52
N GLY A 193 6.95 -10.39 -5.80
CA GLY A 193 6.46 -11.70 -6.21
C GLY A 193 7.21 -12.88 -5.58
N LYS A 194 8.52 -12.76 -5.42
CA LYS A 194 9.35 -13.79 -4.77
C LYS A 194 9.11 -13.91 -3.26
N SER A 195 8.59 -12.88 -2.62
CA SER A 195 8.35 -12.86 -1.17
C SER A 195 6.90 -13.16 -0.78
N TRP A 196 6.01 -13.36 -1.75
CA TRP A 196 4.59 -13.63 -1.50
C TRP A 196 4.29 -15.10 -1.34
N PHE A 197 5.06 -15.92 -2.04
CA PHE A 197 4.87 -17.37 -2.04
C PHE A 197 5.94 -18.00 -1.18
N TYR A 198 5.53 -18.62 -0.09
CA TYR A 198 6.36 -19.51 0.70
C TYR A 198 6.05 -20.94 0.27
N ASP A 199 7.08 -21.72 0.03
CA ASP A 199 6.93 -23.15 -0.13
C ASP A 199 6.65 -23.77 1.24
N ILE A 200 5.37 -24.06 1.50
CA ILE A 200 4.91 -24.71 2.72
C ILE A 200 4.90 -26.25 2.62
N ASN A 201 5.40 -26.81 1.53
CA ASN A 201 5.39 -28.26 1.30
C ASN A 201 6.25 -29.05 2.32
N SER A 202 7.05 -28.37 3.13
CA SER A 202 7.88 -29.02 4.16
C SER A 202 7.18 -29.26 5.49
N TYR A 203 5.97 -28.76 5.67
CA TYR A 203 5.23 -28.93 6.92
C TYR A 203 4.03 -29.87 6.72
N ILE A 204 4.20 -31.11 7.14
CA ILE A 204 3.07 -32.03 7.29
C ILE A 204 2.37 -31.68 8.59
N ILE A 205 1.25 -30.99 8.50
CA ILE A 205 0.38 -30.78 9.66
C ILE A 205 -0.40 -32.08 9.84
N CYS A 206 0.04 -32.91 10.81
CA CYS A 206 -0.71 -34.09 11.24
C CYS A 206 -1.73 -33.66 12.29
N GLY A 207 -2.97 -33.47 11.87
CA GLY A 207 -4.05 -33.11 12.78
C GLY A 207 -5.21 -32.43 12.07
N GLN A 208 -6.33 -32.40 12.76
CA GLN A 208 -7.52 -31.67 12.34
C GLN A 208 -7.40 -30.25 12.95
N SER A 209 -7.50 -29.22 12.15
CA SER A 209 -7.55 -27.82 12.63
C SER A 209 -8.93 -27.26 12.36
N ASP A 210 -9.47 -26.57 13.32
CA ASP A 210 -10.69 -25.78 13.19
C ASP A 210 -10.34 -24.31 13.43
N ILE A 211 -10.82 -23.43 12.56
CA ILE A 211 -10.53 -21.99 12.64
C ILE A 211 -11.86 -21.28 12.65
N GLU A 212 -12.17 -20.66 13.76
CA GLU A 212 -13.41 -19.92 13.97
C GLU A 212 -13.10 -18.46 14.33
N LEU A 213 -13.99 -17.57 13.94
CA LEU A 213 -13.98 -16.17 14.37
C LEU A 213 -15.03 -16.00 15.45
N ASP A 214 -14.60 -15.93 16.70
CA ASP A 214 -15.50 -15.82 17.83
C ASP A 214 -14.89 -14.92 18.93
N ASP A 215 -15.73 -14.49 19.87
CA ASP A 215 -15.27 -13.81 21.08
C ASP A 215 -14.58 -14.83 22.00
N ALA A 216 -13.32 -14.60 22.30
CA ALA A 216 -12.52 -15.50 23.14
C ALA A 216 -13.15 -15.77 24.51
N ARG A 217 -14.07 -14.93 24.99
CA ARG A 217 -14.83 -15.11 26.25
C ARG A 217 -15.95 -16.12 26.12
N SER A 218 -16.38 -16.42 24.90
CA SER A 218 -17.49 -17.36 24.61
C SER A 218 -17.03 -18.78 24.27
N VAL A 219 -15.72 -19.01 24.20
CA VAL A 219 -15.15 -20.31 23.83
C VAL A 219 -15.21 -21.24 25.05
N ASP A 220 -16.13 -22.22 25.00
CA ASP A 220 -16.37 -23.19 26.08
C ASP A 220 -15.80 -24.57 25.77
N ASN A 221 -15.04 -24.76 24.72
CA ASN A 221 -14.49 -26.06 24.34
C ASN A 221 -13.46 -26.55 25.36
N PRO A 222 -13.61 -27.78 25.89
CA PRO A 222 -12.60 -28.36 26.77
C PRO A 222 -11.32 -28.62 25.96
N VAL A 223 -10.22 -28.08 26.41
CA VAL A 223 -8.89 -28.21 25.76
C VAL A 223 -7.84 -28.49 26.82
N ASP A 224 -6.82 -29.26 26.46
CA ASP A 224 -5.70 -29.58 27.36
C ASP A 224 -4.74 -28.40 27.51
N ILE A 225 -4.62 -27.53 26.47
CA ILE A 225 -3.71 -26.42 26.49
C ILE A 225 -4.42 -25.21 25.85
N TRP A 226 -4.39 -24.09 26.56
CA TRP A 226 -4.75 -22.77 26.03
C TRP A 226 -3.50 -21.93 25.75
N ILE A 227 -3.41 -21.41 24.52
CA ILE A 227 -2.37 -20.42 24.15
C ILE A 227 -3.09 -19.15 23.71
N THR A 228 -2.85 -18.06 24.42
CA THR A 228 -3.50 -16.77 24.15
C THR A 228 -2.47 -15.69 23.90
N ASP A 229 -2.79 -14.79 22.99
CA ASP A 229 -2.03 -13.56 22.73
C ASP A 229 -3.01 -12.36 22.84
N PRO A 230 -3.33 -11.94 24.08
CA PRO A 230 -4.31 -10.88 24.30
C PRO A 230 -3.77 -9.52 23.82
N PRO A 231 -4.65 -8.57 23.47
CA PRO A 231 -4.25 -7.21 23.15
C PRO A 231 -3.45 -6.59 24.29
N TYR A 232 -2.34 -5.94 23.95
CA TYR A 232 -1.53 -5.21 24.92
C TYR A 232 -2.21 -3.89 25.26
N ALA A 233 -2.61 -3.70 26.53
CA ALA A 233 -3.47 -2.62 26.97
C ALA A 233 -2.92 -1.19 26.72
N ASP A 234 -1.60 -1.05 26.56
CA ASP A 234 -0.91 0.23 26.42
C ASP A 234 0.08 0.31 25.24
N ALA A 235 0.33 -0.79 24.56
CA ALA A 235 1.34 -0.86 23.51
C ALA A 235 0.76 -0.74 22.09
N VAL A 236 -0.53 -0.97 21.90
CA VAL A 236 -1.20 -1.03 20.60
C VAL A 236 -2.48 -0.23 20.62
N ASN A 237 -2.57 0.78 19.76
CA ASN A 237 -3.82 1.50 19.53
C ASN A 237 -4.64 0.69 18.52
N TYR A 238 -5.56 -0.11 19.03
CA TYR A 238 -6.57 -0.81 18.20
C TYR A 238 -7.68 0.19 17.84
N HIS A 239 -7.82 0.47 16.55
CA HIS A 239 -8.86 1.35 16.00
C HIS A 239 -9.67 0.66 14.92
#